data_0afc5bf5ca4e2aa77c7b86faadb0dc14
#
_entry.id   0afc5bf5ca4e2aa77c7b86faadb0dc14
#
_cell.length_a   1.000
_cell.length_b   1.000
_cell.length_c   1.000
_cell.angle_alpha   90.00
_cell.angle_beta   90.00
_cell.angle_gamma   90.00
#
_symmetry.space_group_name_H-M   'P 1'
#
loop_
_entity.id
_entity.type
_entity.pdbx_description
1 polymer ?
#
loop_
_entity_poly.entity_id
_entity_poly.type
_entity_poly.pdbx_seq_one_letter_code
_entity_poly.pdbx_strand_id
1 'polypeptide(L)'
;MIDKFSQALTLMREAFADAETGSMLIPAVDLAGEVEGAQRVINAASAVQALRVAQYAGRDEEKDDSGAWSDVDHGVGHVSEFAADALGPMLAMGSVAAGRKVDTAAFLASRLPVTLAAMSAGDLDSWRATIIATELAEASRESSAAVEALIFPAVLGAPPGAATSRPRRGVGGVAPGAMRTTAATGRP
;
A
#
# COMPACT_ATOMS: atom_id res chain seq x y z
N MET A 1 -2.47 -11.10 18.63
CA MET A 1 -2.40 -10.28 17.38
C MET A 1 -2.62 -8.79 17.65
N ILE A 2 -3.58 -8.42 18.49
CA ILE A 2 -3.79 -7.01 18.96
C ILE A 2 -2.51 -6.41 19.53
N ASP A 3 -1.70 -7.21 20.22
CA ASP A 3 -0.41 -6.81 20.78
C ASP A 3 0.57 -6.24 19.72
N LYS A 4 0.67 -6.84 18.54
CA LYS A 4 1.55 -6.35 17.46
C LYS A 4 1.15 -4.98 16.92
N PHE A 5 -0.15 -4.68 16.84
CA PHE A 5 -0.61 -3.35 16.42
C PHE A 5 -0.35 -2.30 17.49
N SER A 6 -0.51 -2.66 18.77
CA SER A 6 -0.18 -1.79 19.89
C SER A 6 1.32 -1.48 19.95
N GLN A 7 2.17 -2.48 19.72
CA GLN A 7 3.62 -2.29 19.62
C GLN A 7 4.00 -1.39 18.43
N ALA A 8 3.41 -1.63 17.25
CA ALA A 8 3.66 -0.80 16.07
C ALA A 8 3.24 0.66 16.31
N LEU A 9 2.09 0.88 16.96
CA LEU A 9 1.64 2.23 17.30
C LEU A 9 2.57 2.91 18.30
N THR A 10 3.11 2.16 19.26
CA THR A 10 4.10 2.68 20.23
C THR A 10 5.36 3.13 19.51
N LEU A 11 5.92 2.29 18.63
CA LEU A 11 7.11 2.63 17.85
C LEU A 11 6.88 3.86 16.94
N MET A 12 5.68 4.01 16.36
CA MET A 12 5.36 5.20 15.57
C MET A 12 5.27 6.47 16.41
N ARG A 13 4.76 6.37 17.65
CA ARG A 13 4.73 7.51 18.58
C ARG A 13 6.12 7.91 19.05
N GLU A 14 6.99 6.95 19.30
CA GLU A 14 8.40 7.19 19.62
C GLU A 14 9.11 7.88 18.46
N ALA A 15 8.98 7.36 17.23
CA ALA A 15 9.56 7.97 16.04
C ALA A 15 9.02 9.40 15.80
N PHE A 16 7.76 9.66 16.11
CA PHE A 16 7.19 11.01 16.02
C PHE A 16 7.81 11.95 17.06
N ALA A 17 7.95 11.51 18.30
CA ALA A 17 8.58 12.30 19.36
C ALA A 17 10.06 12.60 19.05
N ASP A 18 10.79 11.62 18.49
CA ASP A 18 12.17 11.82 18.05
C ASP A 18 12.24 12.86 16.92
N ALA A 19 11.31 12.82 15.97
CA ALA A 19 11.24 13.80 14.89
C ALA A 19 10.88 15.22 15.39
N GLU A 20 10.00 15.36 16.40
CA GLU A 20 9.69 16.66 17.02
C GLU A 20 10.87 17.26 17.78
N THR A 21 11.67 16.42 18.43
CA THR A 21 12.84 16.85 19.21
C THR A 21 14.13 16.92 18.40
N GLY A 22 14.11 16.35 17.19
CA GLY A 22 15.23 16.26 16.27
C GLY A 22 15.78 17.64 15.90
N SER A 23 17.11 17.73 15.87
CA SER A 23 17.85 18.97 15.59
C SER A 23 17.53 19.48 14.18
N MET A 24 17.35 20.80 14.03
CA MET A 24 17.28 21.51 12.73
C MET A 24 18.56 21.34 11.87
N LEU A 25 19.53 20.58 12.35
CA LEU A 25 20.81 20.31 11.69
C LEU A 25 20.85 18.95 10.97
N ILE A 26 19.73 18.25 10.85
CA ILE A 26 19.67 16.98 10.09
C ILE A 26 19.85 17.30 8.59
N PRO A 27 20.84 16.68 7.91
CA PRO A 27 21.01 16.86 6.47
C PRO A 27 19.76 16.47 5.68
N ALA A 28 19.43 17.23 4.64
CA ALA A 28 18.23 16.98 3.82
C ALA A 28 18.20 15.57 3.22
N VAL A 29 19.35 14.96 2.97
CA VAL A 29 19.45 13.58 2.47
C VAL A 29 18.97 12.56 3.49
N ASP A 30 19.22 12.80 4.78
CA ASP A 30 18.80 11.91 5.87
C ASP A 30 17.31 12.08 6.12
N LEU A 31 16.81 13.32 6.11
CA LEU A 31 15.36 13.59 6.16
C LEU A 31 14.60 12.93 5.01
N ALA A 32 15.16 12.95 3.79
CA ALA A 32 14.55 12.26 2.65
C ALA A 32 14.47 10.75 2.88
N GLY A 33 15.50 10.15 3.50
CA GLY A 33 15.49 8.74 3.89
C GLY A 33 14.41 8.40 4.92
N GLU A 34 14.20 9.28 5.91
CA GLU A 34 13.15 9.13 6.92
C GLU A 34 11.75 9.23 6.31
N VAL A 35 11.53 10.19 5.41
CA VAL A 35 10.27 10.33 4.67
C VAL A 35 9.97 9.08 3.85
N GLU A 36 10.97 8.54 3.13
CA GLU A 36 10.82 7.29 2.38
C GLU A 36 10.53 6.12 3.32
N GLY A 37 11.22 6.02 4.45
CA GLY A 37 10.98 5.00 5.49
C GLY A 37 9.55 5.05 6.03
N ALA A 38 9.07 6.24 6.38
CA ALA A 38 7.71 6.45 6.85
C ALA A 38 6.66 6.05 5.79
N GLN A 39 6.89 6.40 4.52
CA GLN A 39 6.00 5.99 3.44
C GLN A 39 5.94 4.46 3.29
N ARG A 40 7.05 3.77 3.41
CA ARG A 40 7.09 2.30 3.37
C ARG A 40 6.28 1.67 4.50
N VAL A 41 6.33 2.23 5.70
CA VAL A 41 5.50 1.77 6.83
C VAL A 41 4.01 1.96 6.54
N ILE A 42 3.62 3.12 6.00
CA ILE A 42 2.23 3.39 5.59
C ILE A 42 1.75 2.37 4.55
N ASN A 43 2.58 2.07 3.57
CA ASN A 43 2.27 1.10 2.51
C ASN A 43 2.05 -0.31 3.10
N ALA A 44 2.97 -0.76 3.96
CA ALA A 44 2.88 -2.05 4.62
C ALA A 44 1.66 -2.16 5.55
N ALA A 45 1.36 -1.11 6.31
CA ALA A 45 0.15 -1.03 7.15
C ALA A 45 -1.13 -1.11 6.30
N SER A 46 -1.14 -0.45 5.13
CA SER A 46 -2.26 -0.50 4.19
C SER A 46 -2.48 -1.91 3.63
N ALA A 47 -1.40 -2.66 3.36
CA ALA A 47 -1.50 -4.06 2.93
C ALA A 47 -2.12 -4.94 4.02
N VAL A 48 -1.69 -4.79 5.26
CA VAL A 48 -2.27 -5.52 6.40
C VAL A 48 -3.74 -5.19 6.56
N GLN A 49 -4.11 -3.90 6.46
CA GLN A 49 -5.51 -3.48 6.54
C GLN A 49 -6.34 -4.11 5.41
N ALA A 50 -5.86 -4.07 4.16
CA ALA A 50 -6.56 -4.66 3.02
C ALA A 50 -6.78 -6.16 3.22
N LEU A 51 -5.75 -6.91 3.66
CA LEU A 51 -5.90 -8.33 3.94
C LEU A 51 -6.93 -8.61 5.04
N ARG A 52 -6.95 -7.80 6.11
CA ARG A 52 -7.92 -7.97 7.21
C ARG A 52 -9.34 -7.58 6.81
N VAL A 53 -9.50 -6.55 6.01
CA VAL A 53 -10.80 -6.19 5.42
C VAL A 53 -11.33 -7.33 4.55
N ALA A 54 -10.49 -7.92 3.69
CA ALA A 54 -10.88 -9.06 2.86
C ALA A 54 -11.26 -10.30 3.69
N GLN A 55 -10.50 -10.59 4.75
CA GLN A 55 -10.79 -11.70 5.66
C GLN A 55 -12.06 -11.48 6.47
N TYR A 56 -12.33 -10.24 6.89
CA TYR A 56 -13.56 -9.89 7.59
C TYR A 56 -14.77 -9.99 6.65
N ALA A 57 -14.63 -9.45 5.44
CA ALA A 57 -15.69 -9.46 4.44
C ALA A 57 -16.03 -10.89 3.96
N GLY A 58 -15.09 -11.84 4.07
CA GLY A 58 -15.31 -13.25 3.73
C GLY A 58 -16.10 -14.04 4.79
N ARG A 59 -16.59 -13.39 5.84
CA ARG A 59 -17.34 -14.04 6.93
C ARG A 59 -18.80 -13.66 6.90
N ASP A 60 -19.66 -14.65 7.16
CA ASP A 60 -21.09 -14.49 7.34
C ASP A 60 -21.55 -15.16 8.64
N GLU A 61 -22.64 -14.65 9.21
CA GLU A 61 -23.36 -15.36 10.26
C GLU A 61 -24.45 -16.20 9.62
N GLU A 62 -24.36 -17.51 9.75
CA GLU A 62 -25.34 -18.47 9.23
C GLU A 62 -26.01 -19.22 10.34
N LYS A 63 -27.30 -19.60 10.13
CA LYS A 63 -28.00 -20.52 11.03
C LYS A 63 -27.63 -21.94 10.67
N ASP A 64 -27.20 -22.69 11.67
CA ASP A 64 -27.07 -24.15 11.56
C ASP A 64 -28.42 -24.86 11.57
N ASP A 65 -28.41 -26.19 11.38
CA ASP A 65 -29.62 -27.04 11.38
C ASP A 65 -30.40 -27.01 12.69
N SER A 66 -29.78 -26.60 13.80
CA SER A 66 -30.42 -26.41 15.12
C SER A 66 -31.07 -25.05 15.28
N GLY A 67 -30.82 -24.12 14.34
CA GLY A 67 -31.27 -22.73 14.39
C GLY A 67 -30.33 -21.81 15.18
N ALA A 68 -29.17 -22.27 15.62
CA ALA A 68 -28.15 -21.46 16.26
C ALA A 68 -27.33 -20.70 15.20
N TRP A 69 -26.97 -19.45 15.51
CA TRP A 69 -26.11 -18.65 14.66
C TRP A 69 -24.64 -19.06 14.84
N SER A 70 -23.92 -19.22 13.72
CA SER A 70 -22.50 -19.52 13.68
C SER A 70 -21.78 -18.61 12.69
N ASP A 71 -20.53 -18.23 13.01
CA ASP A 71 -19.63 -17.47 12.11
C ASP A 71 -19.01 -18.46 11.11
N VAL A 72 -19.30 -18.26 9.82
CA VAL A 72 -18.82 -19.10 8.71
C VAL A 72 -17.81 -18.32 7.90
N ASP A 73 -16.64 -18.93 7.64
CA ASP A 73 -15.56 -18.33 6.84
C ASP A 73 -15.62 -18.90 5.40
N HIS A 74 -16.07 -18.08 4.45
CA HIS A 74 -16.09 -18.40 3.01
C HIS A 74 -14.77 -18.11 2.30
N GLY A 75 -13.78 -17.59 3.04
CA GLY A 75 -12.47 -17.27 2.53
C GLY A 75 -12.37 -15.92 1.81
N VAL A 76 -11.13 -15.52 1.51
CA VAL A 76 -10.85 -14.27 0.81
C VAL A 76 -11.37 -14.31 -0.63
N GLY A 77 -12.11 -13.27 -1.01
CA GLY A 77 -12.76 -13.18 -2.33
C GLY A 77 -14.27 -13.31 -2.27
N HIS A 78 -14.83 -13.90 -1.21
CA HIS A 78 -16.22 -13.72 -0.85
C HIS A 78 -16.42 -12.36 -0.20
N VAL A 79 -17.56 -11.73 -0.45
CA VAL A 79 -17.95 -10.45 0.17
C VAL A 79 -19.35 -10.60 0.74
N SER A 80 -19.46 -10.63 2.06
CA SER A 80 -20.72 -10.63 2.77
C SER A 80 -21.54 -9.38 2.45
N GLU A 81 -22.85 -9.54 2.33
CA GLU A 81 -23.79 -8.45 2.02
C GLU A 81 -23.67 -7.29 3.02
N PHE A 82 -23.38 -7.59 4.29
CA PHE A 82 -23.32 -6.60 5.36
C PHE A 82 -21.90 -6.10 5.66
N ALA A 83 -20.88 -6.59 4.97
CA ALA A 83 -19.48 -6.26 5.26
C ALA A 83 -19.19 -4.75 5.18
N ALA A 84 -19.74 -4.06 4.17
CA ALA A 84 -19.54 -2.62 4.01
C ALA A 84 -20.18 -1.81 5.14
N ASP A 85 -21.38 -2.18 5.57
CA ASP A 85 -22.12 -1.48 6.62
C ASP A 85 -21.50 -1.71 8.00
N ALA A 86 -20.95 -2.89 8.24
CA ALA A 86 -20.23 -3.20 9.47
C ALA A 86 -18.85 -2.49 9.53
N LEU A 87 -18.11 -2.49 8.42
CA LEU A 87 -16.77 -1.90 8.36
C LEU A 87 -16.77 -0.38 8.26
N GLY A 88 -17.82 0.23 7.71
CA GLY A 88 -17.93 1.68 7.56
C GLY A 88 -17.68 2.44 8.85
N PRO A 89 -18.41 2.18 9.93
CA PRO A 89 -18.20 2.82 11.23
C PRO A 89 -16.81 2.53 11.83
N MET A 90 -16.29 1.30 11.69
CA MET A 90 -14.96 0.91 12.21
C MET A 90 -13.83 1.69 11.53
N LEU A 91 -14.01 2.05 10.26
CA LEU A 91 -13.03 2.76 9.45
C LEU A 91 -13.34 4.27 9.34
N ALA A 92 -14.37 4.76 10.05
CA ALA A 92 -14.86 6.13 9.97
C ALA A 92 -15.17 6.56 8.52
N MET A 93 -15.81 5.67 7.74
CA MET A 93 -16.12 5.87 6.32
C MET A 93 -17.63 5.78 6.09
N GLY A 94 -18.13 6.51 5.08
CA GLY A 94 -19.50 6.32 4.60
C GLY A 94 -19.64 4.98 3.85
N SER A 95 -20.87 4.41 3.82
CA SER A 95 -21.19 3.08 3.26
C SER A 95 -20.63 2.87 1.85
N VAL A 96 -20.78 3.85 0.94
CA VAL A 96 -20.26 3.74 -0.44
C VAL A 96 -18.73 3.63 -0.48
N ALA A 97 -18.02 4.39 0.37
CA ALA A 97 -16.56 4.33 0.45
C ALA A 97 -16.10 3.03 1.10
N ALA A 98 -16.81 2.55 2.11
CA ALA A 98 -16.58 1.27 2.74
C ALA A 98 -16.77 0.11 1.76
N GLY A 99 -17.86 0.14 0.96
CA GLY A 99 -18.10 -0.86 -0.09
C GLY A 99 -16.96 -0.93 -1.09
N ARG A 100 -16.53 0.20 -1.65
CA ARG A 100 -15.37 0.24 -2.56
C ARG A 100 -14.09 -0.29 -1.93
N LYS A 101 -13.87 -0.01 -0.64
CA LYS A 101 -12.70 -0.50 0.09
C LYS A 101 -12.77 -2.01 0.29
N VAL A 102 -13.95 -2.54 0.61
CA VAL A 102 -14.21 -3.98 0.73
C VAL A 102 -13.95 -4.69 -0.60
N ASP A 103 -14.55 -4.22 -1.69
CA ASP A 103 -14.38 -4.79 -3.03
C ASP A 103 -12.91 -4.80 -3.45
N THR A 104 -12.23 -3.66 -3.29
CA THR A 104 -10.80 -3.54 -3.61
C THR A 104 -9.96 -4.51 -2.76
N ALA A 105 -10.24 -4.61 -1.47
CA ALA A 105 -9.51 -5.48 -0.55
C ALA A 105 -9.72 -6.96 -0.89
N ALA A 106 -10.96 -7.37 -1.16
CA ALA A 106 -11.29 -8.73 -1.57
C ALA A 106 -10.62 -9.09 -2.91
N PHE A 107 -10.62 -8.17 -3.86
CA PHE A 107 -9.96 -8.36 -5.16
C PHE A 107 -8.44 -8.47 -5.03
N LEU A 108 -7.80 -7.56 -4.29
CA LEU A 108 -6.35 -7.63 -4.00
C LEU A 108 -5.97 -8.96 -3.36
N ALA A 109 -6.69 -9.39 -2.34
CA ALA A 109 -6.36 -10.60 -1.58
C ALA A 109 -6.60 -11.90 -2.38
N SER A 110 -7.61 -11.93 -3.25
CA SER A 110 -8.01 -13.13 -4.01
C SER A 110 -7.40 -13.22 -5.41
N ARG A 111 -7.10 -12.08 -6.04
CA ARG A 111 -6.76 -11.99 -7.47
C ARG A 111 -5.39 -11.39 -7.76
N LEU A 112 -4.86 -10.54 -6.84
CA LEU A 112 -3.64 -9.76 -7.05
C LEU A 112 -2.62 -9.97 -5.91
N PRO A 113 -2.15 -11.22 -5.70
CA PRO A 113 -1.26 -11.54 -4.58
C PRO A 113 0.12 -10.87 -4.70
N VAL A 114 0.61 -10.61 -5.90
CA VAL A 114 1.92 -9.95 -6.11
C VAL A 114 1.82 -8.46 -5.80
N THR A 115 0.73 -7.81 -6.21
CA THR A 115 0.43 -6.41 -5.85
C THR A 115 0.32 -6.24 -4.33
N LEU A 116 -0.40 -7.15 -3.66
CA LEU A 116 -0.53 -7.13 -2.20
C LEU A 116 0.82 -7.38 -1.50
N ALA A 117 1.66 -8.26 -2.05
CA ALA A 117 3.01 -8.50 -1.56
C ALA A 117 3.91 -7.27 -1.73
N ALA A 118 3.84 -6.56 -2.86
CA ALA A 118 4.57 -5.32 -3.09
C ALA A 118 4.15 -4.20 -2.10
N MET A 119 2.86 -4.09 -1.79
CA MET A 119 2.37 -3.20 -0.73
C MET A 119 2.95 -3.61 0.64
N SER A 120 2.93 -4.90 0.97
CA SER A 120 3.45 -5.43 2.24
C SER A 120 4.95 -5.20 2.40
N ALA A 121 5.72 -5.22 1.31
CA ALA A 121 7.14 -4.88 1.29
C ALA A 121 7.40 -3.36 1.44
N GLY A 122 6.34 -2.54 1.35
CA GLY A 122 6.44 -1.09 1.39
C GLY A 122 6.73 -0.43 0.04
N ASP A 123 6.83 -1.20 -1.03
CA ASP A 123 7.27 -0.73 -2.35
C ASP A 123 6.12 -0.14 -3.20
N LEU A 124 4.87 -0.42 -2.82
CA LEU A 124 3.67 0.05 -3.53
C LEU A 124 2.66 0.65 -2.56
N ASP A 125 2.20 1.86 -2.85
CA ASP A 125 1.17 2.51 -2.06
C ASP A 125 -0.25 2.02 -2.39
N SER A 126 -1.20 2.24 -1.47
CA SER A 126 -2.58 1.79 -1.59
C SER A 126 -3.34 2.44 -2.75
N TRP A 127 -2.97 3.66 -3.15
CA TRP A 127 -3.63 4.34 -4.27
C TRP A 127 -3.29 3.68 -5.61
N ARG A 128 -2.00 3.40 -5.87
CA ARG A 128 -1.57 2.67 -7.06
C ARG A 128 -2.11 1.25 -7.08
N ALA A 129 -2.15 0.57 -5.93
CA ALA A 129 -2.75 -0.76 -5.81
C ALA A 129 -4.26 -0.73 -6.16
N THR A 130 -4.98 0.30 -5.73
CA THR A 130 -6.39 0.50 -6.09
C THR A 130 -6.58 0.72 -7.59
N ILE A 131 -5.69 1.49 -8.24
CA ILE A 131 -5.73 1.65 -9.70
C ILE A 131 -5.54 0.30 -10.39
N ILE A 132 -4.53 -0.47 -10.00
CA ILE A 132 -4.28 -1.80 -10.58
C ILE A 132 -5.51 -2.70 -10.39
N ALA A 133 -6.10 -2.71 -9.21
CA ALA A 133 -7.31 -3.50 -8.92
C ALA A 133 -8.50 -3.06 -9.78
N THR A 134 -8.69 -1.75 -9.97
CA THR A 134 -9.79 -1.20 -10.78
C THR A 134 -9.62 -1.53 -12.25
N GLU A 135 -8.42 -1.38 -12.80
CA GLU A 135 -8.12 -1.68 -14.21
C GLU A 135 -8.25 -3.19 -14.54
N LEU A 136 -8.02 -4.04 -13.54
CA LEU A 136 -8.09 -5.49 -13.70
C LEU A 136 -9.42 -6.10 -13.21
N ALA A 137 -10.39 -5.31 -12.77
CA ALA A 137 -11.64 -5.79 -12.19
C ALA A 137 -12.38 -6.79 -13.09
N GLU A 138 -12.42 -6.51 -14.40
CA GLU A 138 -13.08 -7.34 -15.42
C GLU A 138 -12.13 -8.38 -16.05
N ALA A 139 -10.86 -8.40 -15.68
CA ALA A 139 -9.89 -9.34 -16.25
C ALA A 139 -10.06 -10.75 -15.69
N SER A 140 -9.73 -11.77 -16.48
CA SER A 140 -9.64 -13.14 -15.97
C SER A 140 -8.51 -13.28 -14.94
N ARG A 141 -8.54 -14.34 -14.14
CA ARG A 141 -7.47 -14.62 -13.15
C ARG A 141 -6.11 -14.77 -13.86
N GLU A 142 -6.08 -15.44 -15.00
CA GLU A 142 -4.87 -15.66 -15.79
C GLU A 142 -4.34 -14.33 -16.36
N SER A 143 -5.24 -13.47 -16.86
CA SER A 143 -4.88 -12.15 -17.37
C SER A 143 -4.34 -11.26 -16.26
N SER A 144 -4.97 -11.27 -15.08
CA SER A 144 -4.48 -10.52 -13.91
C SER A 144 -3.08 -10.97 -13.50
N ALA A 145 -2.85 -12.30 -13.41
CA ALA A 145 -1.53 -12.84 -13.06
C ALA A 145 -0.46 -12.49 -14.12
N ALA A 146 -0.81 -12.52 -15.41
CA ALA A 146 0.12 -12.12 -16.48
C ALA A 146 0.50 -10.64 -16.41
N VAL A 147 -0.45 -9.77 -16.07
CA VAL A 147 -0.20 -8.33 -15.88
C VAL A 147 0.67 -8.10 -14.64
N GLU A 148 0.38 -8.76 -13.52
CA GLU A 148 1.24 -8.68 -12.32
C GLU A 148 2.67 -9.11 -12.62
N ALA A 149 2.87 -10.20 -13.36
CA ALA A 149 4.19 -10.67 -13.78
C ALA A 149 4.95 -9.64 -14.63
N LEU A 150 4.25 -8.89 -15.45
CA LEU A 150 4.81 -7.82 -16.28
C LEU A 150 5.18 -6.56 -15.46
N ILE A 151 4.33 -6.18 -14.50
CA ILE A 151 4.52 -4.98 -13.66
C ILE A 151 5.60 -5.22 -12.60
N PHE A 152 5.65 -6.43 -12.03
CA PHE A 152 6.52 -6.77 -10.89
C PHE A 152 7.53 -7.88 -11.22
N PRO A 153 8.33 -7.78 -12.30
CA PRO A 153 9.25 -8.86 -12.70
C PRO A 153 10.30 -9.18 -11.62
N ALA A 154 10.69 -8.19 -10.80
CA ALA A 154 11.66 -8.36 -9.73
C ALA A 154 11.11 -9.09 -8.50
N VAL A 155 9.79 -9.04 -8.26
CA VAL A 155 9.16 -9.67 -7.10
C VAL A 155 8.96 -11.16 -7.30
N LEU A 156 8.70 -11.60 -8.52
CA LEU A 156 8.48 -13.03 -8.85
C LEU A 156 9.77 -13.86 -8.88
N GLY A 157 10.93 -13.24 -9.06
CA GLY A 157 12.23 -13.91 -9.12
C GLY A 157 13.06 -13.88 -7.84
N ALA A 158 12.61 -13.13 -6.81
CA ALA A 158 13.35 -12.96 -5.56
C ALA A 158 12.89 -13.95 -4.49
N PRO A 159 13.79 -14.61 -3.74
CA PRO A 159 13.40 -15.36 -2.56
C PRO A 159 12.76 -14.40 -1.52
N PRO A 160 11.83 -14.89 -0.67
CA PRO A 160 11.20 -14.07 0.37
C PRO A 160 12.24 -13.38 1.24
N GLY A 161 12.31 -12.05 1.18
CA GLY A 161 13.27 -11.23 1.93
C GLY A 161 14.36 -10.53 1.09
N ALA A 162 14.44 -10.76 -0.22
CA ALA A 162 15.48 -10.14 -1.07
C ALA A 162 15.08 -8.81 -1.74
N ALA A 163 13.92 -8.26 -1.46
CA ALA A 163 13.39 -7.06 -2.14
C ALA A 163 13.89 -5.73 -1.54
N THR A 164 15.13 -5.66 -1.03
CA THR A 164 15.63 -4.47 -0.32
C THR A 164 16.84 -3.78 -0.94
N SER A 165 17.03 -3.84 -2.26
CA SER A 165 18.05 -2.97 -2.85
C SER A 165 17.70 -2.53 -4.26
N ARG A 166 16.89 -1.46 -4.36
CA ARG A 166 16.85 -0.68 -5.58
C ARG A 166 18.18 0.07 -5.70
N PRO A 167 18.91 -0.03 -6.85
CA PRO A 167 20.06 0.82 -7.04
C PRO A 167 19.60 2.27 -7.01
N ARG A 168 20.19 3.08 -6.13
CA ARG A 168 20.03 4.53 -6.12
C ARG A 168 20.33 5.04 -7.55
N ARG A 169 19.32 5.51 -8.28
CA ARG A 169 19.57 6.35 -9.44
C ARG A 169 20.21 7.61 -8.89
N GLY A 170 21.52 7.73 -9.13
CA GLY A 170 22.24 8.96 -8.85
C GLY A 170 21.51 10.11 -9.53
N VAL A 171 21.15 11.12 -8.74
CA VAL A 171 20.73 12.41 -9.27
C VAL A 171 21.96 12.94 -10.01
N GLY A 172 21.96 12.79 -11.33
CA GLY A 172 22.99 13.37 -12.19
C GLY A 172 23.03 14.88 -11.96
N GLY A 173 24.16 15.35 -11.47
CA GLY A 173 24.38 16.76 -11.28
C GLY A 173 24.13 17.51 -12.58
N VAL A 174 23.17 18.41 -12.57
CA VAL A 174 23.02 19.43 -13.60
C VAL A 174 24.16 20.43 -13.38
N ALA A 175 25.19 20.39 -14.22
CA ALA A 175 26.21 21.41 -14.27
C ALA A 175 25.57 22.76 -14.60
N PRO A 176 25.90 23.86 -13.89
CA PRO A 176 25.41 25.19 -14.25
C PRO A 176 26.02 25.61 -15.59
N GLY A 177 25.15 25.67 -16.61
CA GLY A 177 25.53 26.15 -17.95
C GLY A 177 26.00 27.58 -17.91
N ALA A 178 27.18 27.80 -18.47
CA ALA A 178 27.81 29.10 -18.66
C ALA A 178 26.88 30.05 -19.42
N MET A 179 26.54 31.16 -18.80
CA MET A 179 25.97 32.34 -19.45
C MET A 179 26.97 32.89 -20.44
N ARG A 180 26.74 32.72 -21.73
CA ARG A 180 27.45 33.49 -22.77
C ARG A 180 26.85 34.88 -22.85
N THR A 181 27.61 35.85 -22.38
CA THR A 181 27.38 37.25 -22.67
C THR A 181 27.73 37.53 -24.14
N THR A 182 26.71 37.79 -24.96
CA THR A 182 26.93 38.40 -26.28
C THR A 182 26.89 39.90 -26.12
N ALA A 183 28.08 40.50 -26.23
CA ALA A 183 28.23 41.93 -26.35
C ALA A 183 27.69 42.37 -27.72
N ALA A 184 26.73 43.27 -27.73
CA ALA A 184 26.30 43.98 -28.94
C ALA A 184 27.28 45.10 -29.25
N THR A 185 28.01 44.99 -30.34
CA THR A 185 28.75 46.09 -30.94
C THR A 185 27.81 46.83 -31.89
N GLY A 186 27.46 48.06 -31.52
CA GLY A 186 26.79 48.99 -32.40
C GLY A 186 27.78 49.77 -33.25
N ARG A 187 27.32 50.14 -34.42
CA ARG A 187 27.79 51.36 -35.15
C ARG A 187 27.25 51.47 -36.55
N PRO A 188 27.26 52.57 -37.12
CA PRO A 188 27.22 53.97 -36.66
C PRO A 188 25.88 54.61 -36.90
#